data_1c5cce8f8f4f69491c993ef565e89875
#
_entry.id   1c5cce8f8f4f69491c993ef565e89875
#
_cell.length_a   1.000
_cell.length_b   1.000
_cell.length_c   1.000
_cell.angle_alpha   90.00
_cell.angle_beta   90.00
_cell.angle_gamma   90.00
#
_symmetry.space_group_name_H-M   'P 1'
#
loop_
_entity.id
_entity.type
_entity.pdbx_description
1 polymer ?
#
loop_
_entity_poly.entity_id
_entity_poly.type
_entity_poly.pdbx_seq_one_letter_code
_entity_poly.pdbx_strand_id
1 'polypeptide(L)'
;RDLVRSRGLGDVYKRQSQYGEHASLDNCREGFLLGLKEAGLTEGEDYTIDYQNASFDNATATQIANNFSSKNVALMCAIATPSATACYAAAEDKNIPVVFNAITDPGEAGLTTGNITGVSDKLPVDPQLELIRKLQPDAKTIGLIYTTSEPNSVSAIAEYKEKAGNYGFTIEAIGVADQASVTQAADTLINKKVDCITNLTDNNVVGVLPSILEKTNAAGIPVYGSEIEQVKKGCVASAGIDYVELGKMAGKLAAQILKGEAKASDIPYETVTEYSTYINSDAASAMGITVPSDVAAKAIECK
;
A
#
# COMPACT_ATOMS: atom_id res chain seq x y z
N ARG A 1 29.85 -11.97 38.30
CA ARG A 1 28.36 -12.16 38.34
C ARG A 1 27.71 -10.78 38.29
N ASP A 2 27.77 -10.15 37.14
CA ASP A 2 27.06 -8.89 36.93
C ASP A 2 25.72 -9.19 36.30
N LEU A 3 24.70 -9.08 37.12
CA LEU A 3 23.32 -8.97 36.70
C LEU A 3 23.21 -7.74 35.78
N VAL A 4 23.12 -7.98 34.49
CA VAL A 4 22.63 -6.97 33.55
C VAL A 4 21.20 -6.67 33.98
N ARG A 5 21.04 -5.65 34.86
CA ARG A 5 19.76 -5.05 35.12
C ARG A 5 19.22 -4.57 33.77
N SER A 6 18.12 -5.11 33.36
CA SER A 6 17.27 -4.56 32.34
C SER A 6 17.13 -3.08 32.65
N ARG A 7 17.78 -2.23 31.87
CA ARG A 7 17.46 -0.81 31.85
C ARG A 7 16.02 -0.78 31.36
N GLY A 8 15.12 -0.39 32.27
CA GLY A 8 13.75 -0.12 31.89
C GLY A 8 13.78 0.75 30.64
N LEU A 9 12.98 0.39 29.63
CA LEU A 9 12.78 1.16 28.41
C LEU A 9 12.05 2.45 28.76
N GLY A 10 12.73 3.34 29.51
CA GLY A 10 12.22 4.66 29.84
C GLY A 10 12.09 5.46 28.53
N ASP A 11 10.89 5.95 28.26
CA ASP A 11 10.56 6.90 27.19
C ASP A 11 11.12 6.55 25.79
N VAL A 12 10.91 5.32 25.31
CA VAL A 12 11.22 4.96 23.93
C VAL A 12 10.15 5.55 23.02
N TYR A 13 10.39 6.75 22.50
CA TYR A 13 9.51 7.39 21.53
C TYR A 13 9.63 6.72 20.19
N LYS A 14 8.51 6.19 19.70
CA LYS A 14 8.33 5.72 18.33
C LYS A 14 7.47 6.72 17.58
N ARG A 15 7.74 6.86 16.30
CA ARG A 15 6.99 7.79 15.47
C ARG A 15 6.52 7.14 14.21
N GLN A 16 5.24 7.35 13.89
CA GLN A 16 4.63 6.85 12.68
C GLN A 16 4.36 8.03 11.73
N SER A 17 4.94 7.94 10.53
CA SER A 17 4.64 8.82 9.41
C SER A 17 3.80 8.06 8.41
N GLN A 18 2.56 8.50 8.22
CA GLN A 18 1.65 7.99 7.19
C GLN A 18 1.50 9.04 6.10
N TYR A 19 1.54 8.61 4.83
CA TYR A 19 1.50 9.55 3.71
C TYR A 19 0.14 10.21 3.53
N GLY A 20 -0.94 9.47 3.68
CA GLY A 20 -2.29 10.01 3.54
C GLY A 20 -3.31 9.17 4.29
N GLU A 21 -4.54 9.65 4.40
CA GLU A 21 -5.62 8.96 5.08
C GLU A 21 -6.49 8.22 4.07
N HIS A 22 -6.38 6.92 4.06
CA HIS A 22 -7.31 5.99 3.41
C HIS A 22 -7.23 4.61 4.08
N ALA A 23 -8.30 3.84 3.95
CA ALA A 23 -8.51 2.61 4.72
C ALA A 23 -7.33 1.63 4.68
N SER A 24 -6.66 1.45 3.54
CA SER A 24 -5.54 0.50 3.42
C SER A 24 -4.34 0.95 4.28
N LEU A 25 -3.97 2.24 4.27
CA LEU A 25 -2.88 2.75 5.10
C LEU A 25 -3.27 2.76 6.59
N ASP A 26 -4.54 3.04 6.91
CA ASP A 26 -5.06 2.96 8.27
C ASP A 26 -5.00 1.52 8.79
N ASN A 27 -5.35 0.54 7.95
CA ASN A 27 -5.20 -0.90 8.26
C ASN A 27 -3.73 -1.29 8.47
N CYS A 28 -2.79 -0.76 7.67
CA CYS A 28 -1.36 -0.95 7.90
C CYS A 28 -0.94 -0.45 9.29
N ARG A 29 -1.42 0.73 9.68
CA ARG A 29 -1.12 1.31 10.98
C ARG A 29 -1.71 0.47 12.11
N GLU A 30 -2.96 0.07 12.00
CA GLU A 30 -3.62 -0.81 12.96
C GLU A 30 -2.88 -2.15 13.09
N GLY A 31 -2.57 -2.78 11.97
CA GLY A 31 -1.80 -4.01 11.92
C GLY A 31 -0.43 -3.86 12.58
N PHE A 32 0.27 -2.76 12.34
CA PHE A 32 1.57 -2.49 12.98
C PHE A 32 1.46 -2.48 14.51
N LEU A 33 0.45 -1.83 15.06
CA LEU A 33 0.19 -1.82 16.51
C LEU A 33 -0.13 -3.21 17.04
N LEU A 34 -0.96 -3.97 16.31
CA LEU A 34 -1.25 -5.36 16.65
C LEU A 34 0.01 -6.22 16.63
N GLY A 35 0.87 -6.06 15.63
CA GLY A 35 2.15 -6.79 15.54
C GLY A 35 3.09 -6.50 16.71
N LEU A 36 3.20 -5.25 17.15
CA LEU A 36 3.94 -4.88 18.37
C LEU A 36 3.35 -5.58 19.60
N LYS A 37 2.03 -5.56 19.75
CA LYS A 37 1.32 -6.20 20.86
C LYS A 37 1.48 -7.72 20.85
N GLU A 38 1.33 -8.38 19.70
CA GLU A 38 1.56 -9.83 19.55
C GLU A 38 2.99 -10.22 19.89
N ALA A 39 3.94 -9.32 19.63
CA ALA A 39 5.33 -9.50 20.04
C ALA A 39 5.59 -9.17 21.53
N GLY A 40 4.56 -8.89 22.31
CA GLY A 40 4.66 -8.65 23.76
C GLY A 40 5.11 -7.26 24.15
N LEU A 41 4.92 -6.24 23.30
CA LEU A 41 5.18 -4.84 23.63
C LEU A 41 3.85 -4.11 23.89
N THR A 42 3.79 -3.32 24.97
CA THR A 42 2.59 -2.60 25.39
C THR A 42 2.81 -1.09 25.27
N GLU A 43 1.87 -0.40 24.59
CA GLU A 43 1.88 1.06 24.51
C GLU A 43 1.66 1.68 25.91
N GLY A 44 2.42 2.71 26.21
CA GLY A 44 2.41 3.38 27.50
C GLY A 44 3.35 2.76 28.56
N GLU A 45 3.76 1.49 28.38
CA GLU A 45 4.71 0.80 29.27
C GLU A 45 6.08 0.63 28.60
N ASP A 46 6.11 0.01 27.40
CA ASP A 46 7.31 -0.28 26.65
C ASP A 46 7.61 0.79 25.60
N TYR A 47 6.60 1.52 25.14
CA TYR A 47 6.75 2.54 24.12
C TYR A 47 5.59 3.55 24.12
N THR A 48 5.83 4.70 23.50
CA THR A 48 4.80 5.68 23.12
C THR A 48 4.88 5.96 21.62
N ILE A 49 3.74 6.26 21.00
CA ILE A 49 3.65 6.61 19.59
C ILE A 49 3.31 8.07 19.40
N ASP A 50 4.03 8.74 18.50
CA ASP A 50 3.64 10.02 17.93
C ASP A 50 3.28 9.79 16.45
N TYR A 51 2.00 9.86 16.14
CA TYR A 51 1.46 9.67 14.81
C TYR A 51 1.34 11.01 14.09
N GLN A 52 1.81 11.06 12.86
CA GLN A 52 1.70 12.21 11.96
C GLN A 52 1.25 11.75 10.58
N ASN A 53 0.39 12.55 9.94
CA ASN A 53 -0.13 12.29 8.60
C ASN A 53 0.27 13.42 7.65
N ALA A 54 0.80 13.05 6.49
CA ALA A 54 1.30 14.00 5.50
C ALA A 54 0.21 14.55 4.56
N SER A 55 -1.03 14.04 4.65
CA SER A 55 -2.15 14.51 3.83
C SER A 55 -1.87 14.51 2.32
N PHE A 56 -1.16 13.49 1.84
CA PHE A 56 -0.73 13.31 0.44
C PHE A 56 0.24 14.40 -0.07
N ASP A 57 0.93 15.11 0.84
CA ASP A 57 1.87 16.15 0.49
C ASP A 57 3.32 15.76 0.83
N ASN A 58 4.19 15.74 -0.19
CA ASN A 58 5.59 15.33 -0.06
C ASN A 58 6.41 16.29 0.81
N ALA A 59 6.10 17.59 0.80
CA ALA A 59 6.81 18.57 1.61
C ALA A 59 6.45 18.37 3.09
N THR A 60 5.18 18.10 3.39
CA THR A 60 4.70 17.75 4.73
C THR A 60 5.32 16.44 5.22
N ALA A 61 5.40 15.39 4.36
CA ALA A 61 6.07 14.14 4.71
C ALA A 61 7.54 14.37 5.10
N THR A 62 8.24 15.20 4.34
CA THR A 62 9.64 15.58 4.64
C THR A 62 9.74 16.35 5.97
N GLN A 63 8.84 17.29 6.24
CA GLN A 63 8.83 18.02 7.51
C GLN A 63 8.57 17.11 8.71
N ILE A 64 7.65 16.15 8.60
CA ILE A 64 7.36 15.14 9.61
C ILE A 64 8.62 14.32 9.89
N ALA A 65 9.27 13.80 8.84
CA ALA A 65 10.48 13.00 8.96
C ALA A 65 11.63 13.75 9.65
N ASN A 66 11.87 15.01 9.26
CA ASN A 66 12.86 15.88 9.88
C ASN A 66 12.55 16.16 11.36
N ASN A 67 11.28 16.38 11.70
CA ASN A 67 10.85 16.56 13.10
C ASN A 67 11.14 15.29 13.92
N PHE A 68 10.85 14.10 13.38
CA PHE A 68 11.17 12.84 14.03
C PHE A 68 12.66 12.65 14.21
N SER A 69 13.45 12.90 13.19
CA SER A 69 14.91 12.85 13.25
C SER A 69 15.47 13.83 14.30
N SER A 70 14.96 15.06 14.36
CA SER A 70 15.44 16.07 15.32
C SER A 70 15.24 15.66 16.79
N LYS A 71 14.20 14.88 17.07
CA LYS A 71 13.87 14.38 18.42
C LYS A 71 14.60 13.08 18.77
N ASN A 72 15.46 12.58 17.87
CA ASN A 72 16.27 11.37 18.06
C ASN A 72 15.44 10.17 18.54
N VAL A 73 14.37 9.87 17.81
CA VAL A 73 13.44 8.78 18.14
C VAL A 73 14.13 7.41 18.05
N ALA A 74 13.62 6.44 18.77
CA ALA A 74 14.21 5.08 18.77
C ALA A 74 13.95 4.32 17.48
N LEU A 75 12.85 4.63 16.76
CA LEU A 75 12.49 4.01 15.51
C LEU A 75 11.48 4.89 14.77
N MET A 76 11.60 4.97 13.45
CA MET A 76 10.57 5.52 12.57
C MET A 76 9.81 4.40 11.87
N CYS A 77 8.50 4.35 12.02
CA CYS A 77 7.63 3.55 11.17
C CYS A 77 7.11 4.44 10.05
N ALA A 78 7.31 4.03 8.81
CA ALA A 78 6.90 4.79 7.64
C ALA A 78 5.90 4.00 6.80
N ILE A 79 4.71 4.58 6.58
CA ILE A 79 3.61 3.95 5.86
C ILE A 79 3.45 4.64 4.50
N ALA A 80 3.56 3.89 3.43
CA ALA A 80 3.62 4.26 2.01
C ALA A 80 4.97 4.84 1.56
N THR A 81 5.28 4.65 0.27
CA THR A 81 6.58 4.97 -0.34
C THR A 81 7.04 6.41 -0.12
N PRO A 82 6.23 7.47 -0.30
CA PRO A 82 6.70 8.83 -0.08
C PRO A 82 7.09 9.12 1.38
N SER A 83 6.35 8.56 2.35
CA SER A 83 6.74 8.66 3.77
C SER A 83 8.01 7.90 4.08
N ALA A 84 8.20 6.72 3.48
CA ALA A 84 9.38 5.90 3.73
C ALA A 84 10.66 6.54 3.17
N THR A 85 10.63 7.09 1.97
CA THR A 85 11.76 7.81 1.38
C THR A 85 12.12 9.05 2.22
N ALA A 86 11.13 9.81 2.67
CA ALA A 86 11.35 10.96 3.55
C ALA A 86 11.96 10.56 4.90
N CYS A 87 11.40 9.52 5.56
CA CYS A 87 11.91 9.03 6.83
C CYS A 87 13.33 8.47 6.72
N TYR A 88 13.62 7.71 5.65
CA TYR A 88 14.93 7.15 5.42
C TYR A 88 15.98 8.25 5.24
N ALA A 89 15.72 9.22 4.37
CA ALA A 89 16.63 10.35 4.16
C ALA A 89 16.88 11.16 5.44
N ALA A 90 15.85 11.38 6.27
CA ALA A 90 16.00 12.13 7.52
C ALA A 90 16.69 11.32 8.64
N ALA A 91 16.66 9.98 8.56
CA ALA A 91 17.21 9.08 9.58
C ALA A 91 18.70 8.74 9.37
N GLU A 92 19.20 8.84 8.13
CA GLU A 92 20.51 8.33 7.69
C GLU A 92 21.66 8.87 8.54
N ASP A 93 21.80 10.19 8.68
CA ASP A 93 22.88 10.84 9.43
C ASP A 93 22.88 10.49 10.93
N LYS A 94 21.73 10.11 11.48
CA LYS A 94 21.55 9.78 12.89
C LYS A 94 21.48 8.29 13.18
N ASN A 95 21.54 7.49 12.11
CA ASN A 95 21.42 6.04 12.17
C ASN A 95 20.17 5.56 12.93
N ILE A 96 19.06 6.30 12.78
CA ILE A 96 17.76 5.92 13.35
C ILE A 96 17.20 4.76 12.51
N PRO A 97 16.79 3.63 13.11
CA PRO A 97 16.20 2.55 12.36
C PRO A 97 14.85 2.95 11.76
N VAL A 98 14.64 2.59 10.49
CA VAL A 98 13.38 2.78 9.78
C VAL A 98 12.75 1.43 9.49
N VAL A 99 11.47 1.28 9.82
CA VAL A 99 10.65 0.14 9.41
C VAL A 99 9.56 0.66 8.50
N PHE A 100 9.63 0.28 7.24
CA PHE A 100 8.60 0.65 6.27
C PHE A 100 7.46 -0.36 6.19
N ASN A 101 6.31 0.10 5.74
CA ASN A 101 5.11 -0.68 5.55
C ASN A 101 4.37 -0.20 4.29
N ALA A 102 3.82 -1.10 3.51
CA ALA A 102 3.13 -0.80 2.27
C ALA A 102 4.03 -0.06 1.25
N ILE A 103 5.15 -0.67 0.91
CA ILE A 103 6.06 -0.20 -0.13
C ILE A 103 6.05 -1.22 -1.28
N THR A 104 5.51 -0.82 -2.41
CA THR A 104 5.32 -1.73 -3.55
C THR A 104 6.65 -2.20 -4.14
N ASP A 105 7.60 -1.29 -4.29
CA ASP A 105 8.93 -1.60 -4.83
C ASP A 105 10.03 -0.91 -4.02
N PRO A 106 10.54 -1.57 -2.97
CA PRO A 106 11.63 -1.02 -2.17
C PRO A 106 12.93 -0.79 -2.96
N GLY A 107 13.16 -1.57 -4.04
CA GLY A 107 14.32 -1.43 -4.91
C GLY A 107 14.30 -0.12 -5.68
N GLU A 108 13.22 0.14 -6.42
CA GLU A 108 13.03 1.39 -7.17
C GLU A 108 12.92 2.62 -6.24
N ALA A 109 12.45 2.42 -5.02
CA ALA A 109 12.39 3.49 -4.02
C ALA A 109 13.75 3.77 -3.33
N GLY A 110 14.79 2.97 -3.59
CA GLY A 110 16.11 3.12 -2.95
C GLY A 110 16.15 2.74 -1.47
N LEU A 111 15.24 1.85 -1.02
CA LEU A 111 15.02 1.50 0.38
C LEU A 111 15.55 0.08 0.73
N THR A 112 16.62 -0.36 0.09
CA THR A 112 17.15 -1.73 0.25
C THR A 112 18.47 -1.82 1.00
N THR A 113 19.06 -0.69 1.36
CA THR A 113 20.38 -0.62 2.04
C THR A 113 20.32 0.33 3.23
N GLY A 114 21.27 0.21 4.15
CA GLY A 114 21.35 1.07 5.34
C GLY A 114 20.51 0.55 6.52
N ASN A 115 20.22 1.42 7.48
CA ASN A 115 19.48 1.05 8.70
C ASN A 115 17.96 1.05 8.48
N ILE A 116 17.52 0.25 7.51
CA ILE A 116 16.13 0.15 7.08
C ILE A 116 15.73 -1.29 6.79
N THR A 117 14.50 -1.63 7.12
CA THR A 117 13.81 -2.87 6.74
C THR A 117 12.30 -2.61 6.68
N GLY A 118 11.51 -3.61 6.37
CA GLY A 118 10.05 -3.48 6.37
C GLY A 118 9.35 -4.56 5.56
N VAL A 119 8.13 -4.25 5.13
CA VAL A 119 7.29 -5.19 4.39
C VAL A 119 6.77 -4.54 3.10
N SER A 120 7.01 -5.24 1.98
CA SER A 120 6.56 -4.84 0.65
C SER A 120 5.17 -5.40 0.36
N ASP A 121 4.31 -4.54 -0.21
CA ASP A 121 3.00 -4.86 -0.75
C ASP A 121 3.02 -5.04 -2.28
N LYS A 122 4.06 -5.66 -2.81
CA LYS A 122 4.20 -5.86 -4.26
C LYS A 122 2.91 -6.39 -4.87
N LEU A 123 2.41 -5.70 -5.89
CA LEU A 123 1.17 -6.08 -6.56
C LEU A 123 1.31 -7.42 -7.30
N PRO A 124 0.34 -8.33 -7.13
CA PRO A 124 0.28 -9.58 -7.90
C PRO A 124 -0.29 -9.31 -9.31
N VAL A 125 0.49 -8.67 -10.20
CA VAL A 125 0.02 -8.20 -11.51
C VAL A 125 -0.51 -9.34 -12.38
N ASP A 126 0.18 -10.49 -12.44
CA ASP A 126 -0.29 -11.65 -13.21
C ASP A 126 -1.65 -12.18 -12.70
N PRO A 127 -1.85 -12.42 -11.38
CA PRO A 127 -3.16 -12.77 -10.82
C PRO A 127 -4.25 -11.73 -11.06
N GLN A 128 -3.91 -10.44 -11.01
CA GLN A 128 -4.86 -9.37 -11.33
C GLN A 128 -5.32 -9.44 -12.78
N LEU A 129 -4.39 -9.55 -13.73
CA LEU A 129 -4.69 -9.67 -15.17
C LEU A 129 -5.47 -10.95 -15.48
N GLU A 130 -5.13 -12.07 -14.83
CA GLU A 130 -5.87 -13.33 -14.96
C GLU A 130 -7.30 -13.19 -14.43
N LEU A 131 -7.50 -12.55 -13.29
CA LEU A 131 -8.82 -12.31 -12.72
C LEU A 131 -9.68 -11.45 -13.65
N ILE A 132 -9.14 -10.34 -14.19
CA ILE A 132 -9.84 -9.50 -15.16
C ILE A 132 -10.23 -10.31 -16.40
N ARG A 133 -9.33 -11.14 -16.94
CA ARG A 133 -9.62 -11.99 -18.10
C ARG A 133 -10.74 -13.00 -17.83
N LYS A 134 -10.79 -13.59 -16.63
CA LYS A 134 -11.86 -14.52 -16.24
C LYS A 134 -13.22 -13.82 -16.11
N LEU A 135 -13.24 -12.61 -15.54
CA LEU A 135 -14.47 -11.85 -15.31
C LEU A 135 -14.96 -11.13 -16.56
N GLN A 136 -14.06 -10.72 -17.45
CA GLN A 136 -14.37 -10.05 -18.73
C GLN A 136 -13.61 -10.70 -19.89
N PRO A 137 -14.09 -11.84 -20.40
CA PRO A 137 -13.38 -12.61 -21.46
C PRO A 137 -13.16 -11.82 -22.76
N ASP A 138 -14.04 -10.88 -23.08
CA ASP A 138 -13.99 -10.09 -24.32
C ASP A 138 -13.24 -8.76 -24.19
N ALA A 139 -12.85 -8.36 -22.99
CA ALA A 139 -12.13 -7.11 -22.74
C ALA A 139 -10.78 -7.09 -23.45
N LYS A 140 -10.42 -5.94 -24.02
CA LYS A 140 -9.16 -5.73 -24.76
C LYS A 140 -8.31 -4.60 -24.17
N THR A 141 -8.95 -3.57 -23.66
CA THR A 141 -8.29 -2.35 -23.22
C THR A 141 -8.52 -2.11 -21.74
N ILE A 142 -7.45 -2.06 -20.97
CA ILE A 142 -7.48 -1.72 -19.54
C ILE A 142 -6.98 -0.28 -19.36
N GLY A 143 -7.78 0.57 -18.73
CA GLY A 143 -7.39 1.89 -18.28
C GLY A 143 -6.63 1.84 -16.96
N LEU A 144 -5.61 2.66 -16.81
CA LEU A 144 -4.84 2.85 -15.57
C LEU A 144 -4.57 4.33 -15.34
N ILE A 145 -4.75 4.77 -14.11
CA ILE A 145 -4.35 6.12 -13.66
C ILE A 145 -3.22 5.95 -12.66
N TYR A 146 -2.17 6.75 -12.79
CA TYR A 146 -1.03 6.67 -11.88
C TYR A 146 -0.41 8.02 -11.61
N THR A 147 0.07 8.25 -10.40
CA THR A 147 0.79 9.46 -10.00
C THR A 147 2.23 9.38 -10.44
N THR A 148 2.67 10.34 -11.26
CA THR A 148 4.01 10.32 -11.86
C THR A 148 5.14 10.54 -10.86
N SER A 149 4.84 11.12 -9.70
CA SER A 149 5.80 11.34 -8.61
C SER A 149 5.83 10.23 -7.56
N GLU A 150 5.00 9.17 -7.70
CA GLU A 150 5.02 8.01 -6.81
C GLU A 150 5.81 6.85 -7.44
N PRO A 151 7.01 6.50 -6.91
CA PRO A 151 7.82 5.40 -7.46
C PRO A 151 7.09 4.06 -7.49
N ASN A 152 6.27 3.75 -6.47
CA ASN A 152 5.42 2.56 -6.43
C ASN A 152 4.48 2.48 -7.64
N SER A 153 3.88 3.59 -8.03
CA SER A 153 2.96 3.65 -9.16
C SER A 153 3.69 3.54 -10.49
N VAL A 154 4.86 4.18 -10.61
CA VAL A 154 5.71 4.11 -11.82
C VAL A 154 6.22 2.69 -12.04
N SER A 155 6.68 1.99 -11.00
CA SER A 155 7.10 0.60 -11.08
C SER A 155 5.94 -0.32 -11.46
N ALA A 156 4.79 -0.19 -10.80
CA ALA A 156 3.62 -1.02 -11.08
C ALA A 156 3.10 -0.84 -12.51
N ILE A 157 3.02 0.41 -13.03
CA ILE A 157 2.57 0.65 -14.40
C ILE A 157 3.51 0.05 -15.45
N ALA A 158 4.81 0.03 -15.18
CA ALA A 158 5.79 -0.60 -16.05
C ALA A 158 5.52 -2.12 -16.13
N GLU A 159 5.29 -2.78 -15.00
CA GLU A 159 4.98 -4.21 -14.93
C GLU A 159 3.64 -4.55 -15.63
N TYR A 160 2.59 -3.74 -15.46
CA TYR A 160 1.33 -3.91 -16.19
C TYR A 160 1.52 -3.81 -17.70
N LYS A 161 2.28 -2.82 -18.19
CA LYS A 161 2.56 -2.65 -19.63
C LYS A 161 3.37 -3.82 -20.21
N GLU A 162 4.30 -4.37 -19.42
CA GLU A 162 5.10 -5.52 -19.83
C GLU A 162 4.25 -6.79 -19.96
N LYS A 163 3.38 -7.04 -18.98
CA LYS A 163 2.68 -8.32 -18.84
C LYS A 163 1.32 -8.37 -19.53
N ALA A 164 0.63 -7.25 -19.70
CA ALA A 164 -0.75 -7.22 -20.19
C ALA A 164 -0.95 -7.93 -21.53
N GLY A 165 0.02 -7.84 -22.44
CA GLY A 165 -0.01 -8.52 -23.74
C GLY A 165 -0.12 -10.05 -23.65
N ASN A 166 0.44 -10.66 -22.59
CA ASN A 166 0.34 -12.10 -22.36
C ASN A 166 -1.09 -12.56 -22.06
N TYR A 167 -1.91 -11.64 -21.57
CA TYR A 167 -3.33 -11.85 -21.26
C TYR A 167 -4.26 -11.28 -22.35
N GLY A 168 -3.71 -10.81 -23.48
CA GLY A 168 -4.47 -10.22 -24.57
C GLY A 168 -5.02 -8.83 -24.29
N PHE A 169 -4.40 -8.08 -23.38
CA PHE A 169 -4.79 -6.71 -23.06
C PHE A 169 -3.82 -5.67 -23.62
N THR A 170 -4.37 -4.49 -23.90
CA THR A 170 -3.63 -3.26 -24.13
C THR A 170 -3.85 -2.31 -22.96
N ILE A 171 -2.83 -1.62 -22.52
CA ILE A 171 -2.89 -0.66 -21.40
C ILE A 171 -3.00 0.76 -21.93
N GLU A 172 -4.05 1.46 -21.51
CA GLU A 172 -4.24 2.91 -21.64
C GLU A 172 -3.91 3.57 -20.31
N ALA A 173 -2.67 4.07 -20.17
CA ALA A 173 -2.20 4.67 -18.93
C ALA A 173 -2.21 6.19 -19.00
N ILE A 174 -2.73 6.84 -17.95
CA ILE A 174 -2.73 8.29 -17.79
C ILE A 174 -1.96 8.66 -16.53
N GLY A 175 -0.83 9.37 -16.70
CA GLY A 175 -0.07 9.94 -15.61
C GLY A 175 -0.72 11.24 -15.11
N VAL A 176 -0.78 11.39 -13.79
CA VAL A 176 -1.29 12.59 -13.11
C VAL A 176 -0.22 13.15 -12.17
N ALA A 177 -0.30 14.44 -11.89
CA ALA A 177 0.65 15.09 -10.99
C ALA A 177 0.17 15.06 -9.52
N ASP A 178 -1.14 15.08 -9.30
CA ASP A 178 -1.78 15.23 -8.00
C ASP A 178 -3.18 14.62 -7.98
N GLN A 179 -3.77 14.59 -6.79
CA GLN A 179 -5.11 14.05 -6.55
C GLN A 179 -6.20 14.82 -7.33
N ALA A 180 -6.05 16.13 -7.52
CA ALA A 180 -7.06 16.94 -8.22
C ALA A 180 -7.19 16.55 -9.71
N SER A 181 -6.11 16.07 -10.32
CA SER A 181 -6.05 15.67 -11.73
C SER A 181 -6.64 14.27 -12.00
N VAL A 182 -6.84 13.44 -10.94
CA VAL A 182 -7.28 12.04 -11.10
C VAL A 182 -8.67 11.93 -11.72
N THR A 183 -9.62 12.78 -11.30
CA THR A 183 -11.00 12.73 -11.82
C THR A 183 -11.08 13.08 -13.29
N GLN A 184 -10.24 14.00 -13.77
CA GLN A 184 -10.13 14.33 -15.20
C GLN A 184 -9.49 13.19 -16.00
N ALA A 185 -8.52 12.49 -15.42
CA ALA A 185 -7.94 11.29 -16.02
C ALA A 185 -9.00 10.18 -16.18
N ALA A 186 -9.86 9.99 -15.18
CA ALA A 186 -11.00 9.06 -15.29
C ALA A 186 -11.94 9.43 -16.43
N ASP A 187 -12.32 10.71 -16.57
CA ASP A 187 -13.14 11.17 -17.70
C ASP A 187 -12.46 10.89 -19.05
N THR A 188 -11.15 11.05 -19.12
CA THR A 188 -10.37 10.76 -20.34
C THR A 188 -10.41 9.27 -20.70
N LEU A 189 -10.26 8.36 -19.73
CA LEU A 189 -10.37 6.91 -19.95
C LEU A 189 -11.79 6.52 -20.38
N ILE A 190 -12.82 7.11 -19.76
CA ILE A 190 -14.22 6.91 -20.14
C ILE A 190 -14.44 7.32 -21.60
N ASN A 191 -13.94 8.50 -22.00
CA ASN A 191 -14.07 8.99 -23.37
C ASN A 191 -13.30 8.12 -24.39
N LYS A 192 -12.19 7.48 -23.98
CA LYS A 192 -11.47 6.50 -24.78
C LYS A 192 -12.19 5.15 -24.85
N LYS A 193 -13.25 4.96 -24.08
CA LYS A 193 -14.07 3.72 -24.06
C LYS A 193 -13.23 2.49 -23.71
N VAL A 194 -12.39 2.60 -22.68
CA VAL A 194 -11.69 1.42 -22.15
C VAL A 194 -12.69 0.38 -21.64
N ASP A 195 -12.39 -0.89 -21.74
CA ASP A 195 -13.30 -1.97 -21.33
C ASP A 195 -13.43 -2.08 -19.80
N CYS A 196 -12.38 -1.71 -19.09
CA CYS A 196 -12.37 -1.60 -17.64
C CYS A 196 -11.23 -0.69 -17.18
N ILE A 197 -11.24 -0.32 -15.91
CA ILE A 197 -10.12 0.32 -15.22
C ILE A 197 -9.61 -0.64 -14.16
N THR A 198 -8.28 -0.74 -13.99
CA THR A 198 -7.70 -1.40 -12.83
C THR A 198 -6.86 -0.39 -12.04
N ASN A 199 -6.96 -0.45 -10.72
CA ASN A 199 -6.22 0.43 -9.84
C ASN A 199 -4.88 -0.18 -9.44
N LEU A 200 -3.95 0.71 -9.12
CA LEU A 200 -2.69 0.41 -8.44
C LEU A 200 -2.82 0.70 -6.93
N THR A 201 -1.74 0.53 -6.20
CA THR A 201 -1.56 1.05 -4.83
C THR A 201 -1.13 2.53 -4.87
N ASP A 202 -1.76 3.31 -5.74
CA ASP A 202 -1.51 4.74 -5.92
C ASP A 202 -2.29 5.55 -4.88
N ASN A 203 -1.59 6.28 -4.03
CA ASN A 203 -2.20 6.96 -2.90
C ASN A 203 -3.18 8.07 -3.31
N ASN A 204 -2.85 8.82 -4.36
CA ASN A 204 -3.72 9.89 -4.86
C ASN A 204 -5.00 9.32 -5.51
N VAL A 205 -4.86 8.23 -6.29
CA VAL A 205 -6.00 7.56 -6.94
C VAL A 205 -6.92 6.94 -5.89
N VAL A 206 -6.37 6.22 -4.92
CA VAL A 206 -7.15 5.59 -3.83
C VAL A 206 -7.84 6.64 -2.96
N GLY A 207 -7.20 7.78 -2.73
CA GLY A 207 -7.77 8.89 -1.96
C GLY A 207 -9.06 9.47 -2.55
N VAL A 208 -9.25 9.41 -3.88
CA VAL A 208 -10.45 9.89 -4.58
C VAL A 208 -11.24 8.79 -5.25
N LEU A 209 -11.03 7.53 -4.88
CA LEU A 209 -11.71 6.38 -5.48
C LEU A 209 -13.24 6.50 -5.55
N PRO A 210 -13.97 7.02 -4.54
CA PRO A 210 -15.41 7.21 -4.65
C PRO A 210 -15.83 8.06 -5.85
N SER A 211 -15.10 9.14 -6.15
CA SER A 211 -15.38 10.01 -7.31
C SER A 211 -15.09 9.33 -8.65
N ILE A 212 -14.08 8.45 -8.70
CA ILE A 212 -13.80 7.62 -9.88
C ILE A 212 -14.97 6.66 -10.11
N LEU A 213 -15.39 5.94 -9.05
CA LEU A 213 -16.48 4.96 -9.12
C LEU A 213 -17.80 5.59 -9.52
N GLU A 214 -18.13 6.79 -9.02
CA GLU A 214 -19.32 7.52 -9.45
C GLU A 214 -19.36 7.72 -10.98
N LYS A 215 -18.26 8.19 -11.56
CA LYS A 215 -18.15 8.46 -13.00
C LYS A 215 -18.15 7.17 -13.83
N THR A 216 -17.37 6.18 -13.43
CA THR A 216 -17.22 4.92 -14.16
C THR A 216 -18.48 4.08 -14.10
N ASN A 217 -19.19 4.07 -12.95
CA ASN A 217 -20.48 3.41 -12.80
C ASN A 217 -21.53 4.04 -13.71
N ALA A 218 -21.60 5.38 -13.80
CA ALA A 218 -22.50 6.08 -14.71
C ALA A 218 -22.18 5.77 -16.18
N ALA A 219 -20.95 5.48 -16.50
CA ALA A 219 -20.48 5.11 -17.85
C ALA A 219 -20.56 3.59 -18.14
N GLY A 220 -20.91 2.75 -17.16
CA GLY A 220 -20.92 1.30 -17.31
C GLY A 220 -19.53 0.68 -17.46
N ILE A 221 -18.48 1.32 -16.95
CA ILE A 221 -17.10 0.84 -17.01
C ILE A 221 -16.72 0.26 -15.65
N PRO A 222 -16.49 -1.06 -15.53
CA PRO A 222 -16.11 -1.68 -14.28
C PRO A 222 -14.71 -1.26 -13.84
N VAL A 223 -14.52 -1.13 -12.51
CA VAL A 223 -13.24 -0.83 -11.88
C VAL A 223 -12.81 -2.03 -11.04
N TYR A 224 -11.59 -2.50 -11.26
CA TYR A 224 -10.94 -3.52 -10.45
C TYR A 224 -10.01 -2.86 -9.42
N GLY A 225 -10.07 -3.31 -8.19
CA GLY A 225 -9.21 -2.84 -7.13
C GLY A 225 -7.86 -3.54 -7.12
N SER A 226 -6.89 -2.98 -6.41
CA SER A 226 -5.60 -3.61 -6.14
C SER A 226 -5.58 -4.36 -4.80
N GLU A 227 -6.59 -4.14 -3.93
CA GLU A 227 -6.68 -4.73 -2.61
C GLU A 227 -8.14 -4.69 -2.06
N ILE A 228 -8.35 -5.28 -0.88
CA ILE A 228 -9.66 -5.54 -0.28
C ILE A 228 -10.50 -4.27 -0.05
N GLU A 229 -9.90 -3.17 0.46
CA GLU A 229 -10.66 -1.96 0.82
C GLU A 229 -11.22 -1.26 -0.41
N GLN A 230 -10.54 -1.35 -1.54
CA GLN A 230 -11.06 -0.83 -2.81
C GLN A 230 -12.27 -1.64 -3.29
N VAL A 231 -12.28 -2.96 -3.06
CA VAL A 231 -13.43 -3.81 -3.38
C VAL A 231 -14.63 -3.50 -2.48
N LYS A 232 -14.39 -3.30 -1.18
CA LYS A 232 -15.44 -2.85 -0.23
C LYS A 232 -16.03 -1.48 -0.61
N LYS A 233 -15.24 -0.60 -1.23
CA LYS A 233 -15.69 0.70 -1.71
C LYS A 233 -16.48 0.65 -3.02
N GLY A 234 -16.55 -0.51 -3.69
CA GLY A 234 -17.35 -0.68 -4.90
C GLY A 234 -16.57 -1.07 -6.16
N CYS A 235 -15.27 -1.37 -6.06
CA CYS A 235 -14.58 -2.07 -7.14
C CYS A 235 -15.14 -3.48 -7.29
N VAL A 236 -15.16 -3.99 -8.54
CA VAL A 236 -15.77 -5.29 -8.85
C VAL A 236 -15.05 -6.45 -8.16
N ALA A 237 -13.75 -6.48 -8.24
CA ALA A 237 -12.92 -7.53 -7.68
C ALA A 237 -11.46 -7.09 -7.54
N SER A 238 -10.67 -7.86 -6.81
CA SER A 238 -9.23 -7.72 -6.69
C SER A 238 -8.56 -9.07 -6.42
N ALA A 239 -7.37 -9.28 -6.94
CA ALA A 239 -6.40 -10.20 -6.37
C ALA A 239 -5.43 -9.34 -5.54
N GLY A 240 -5.47 -9.46 -4.21
CA GLY A 240 -4.77 -8.53 -3.34
C GLY A 240 -4.38 -9.13 -1.99
N ILE A 241 -3.76 -8.33 -1.17
CA ILE A 241 -3.29 -8.71 0.16
C ILE A 241 -4.14 -8.05 1.25
N ASP A 242 -4.04 -8.60 2.46
CA ASP A 242 -4.64 -8.00 3.66
C ASP A 242 -3.64 -7.02 4.30
N TYR A 243 -4.02 -5.75 4.35
CA TYR A 243 -3.16 -4.69 4.87
C TYR A 243 -3.05 -4.68 6.41
N VAL A 244 -3.97 -5.31 7.13
CA VAL A 244 -3.80 -5.54 8.58
C VAL A 244 -2.71 -6.58 8.82
N GLU A 245 -2.72 -7.70 8.08
CA GLU A 245 -1.69 -8.73 8.19
C GLU A 245 -0.30 -8.19 7.75
N LEU A 246 -0.25 -7.41 6.67
CA LEU A 246 0.96 -6.73 6.24
C LEU A 246 1.50 -5.82 7.36
N GLY A 247 0.63 -5.05 8.00
CA GLY A 247 0.98 -4.22 9.14
C GLY A 247 1.55 -5.01 10.31
N LYS A 248 0.93 -6.15 10.66
CA LYS A 248 1.42 -7.02 11.74
C LYS A 248 2.83 -7.53 11.48
N MET A 249 3.15 -7.89 10.24
CA MET A 249 4.51 -8.31 9.88
C MET A 249 5.51 -7.18 10.18
N ALA A 250 5.24 -5.96 9.71
CA ALA A 250 6.09 -4.81 9.98
C ALA A 250 6.20 -4.49 11.48
N GLY A 251 5.11 -4.64 12.23
CA GLY A 251 5.10 -4.48 13.69
C GLY A 251 6.00 -5.49 14.42
N LYS A 252 6.02 -6.73 13.96
CA LYS A 252 6.91 -7.78 14.51
C LYS A 252 8.39 -7.49 14.21
N LEU A 253 8.72 -7.01 13.00
CA LEU A 253 10.08 -6.56 12.66
C LEU A 253 10.51 -5.39 13.57
N ALA A 254 9.63 -4.41 13.74
CA ALA A 254 9.88 -3.29 14.64
C ALA A 254 10.11 -3.74 16.09
N ALA A 255 9.36 -4.74 16.57
CA ALA A 255 9.52 -5.27 17.91
C ALA A 255 10.89 -5.93 18.13
N GLN A 256 11.40 -6.68 17.15
CA GLN A 256 12.75 -7.28 17.22
C GLN A 256 13.83 -6.19 17.35
N ILE A 257 13.71 -5.12 16.55
CA ILE A 257 14.66 -4.00 16.59
C ILE A 257 14.62 -3.30 17.96
N LEU A 258 13.43 -3.04 18.48
CA LEU A 258 13.23 -2.32 19.74
C LEU A 258 13.68 -3.10 20.95
N LYS A 259 13.58 -4.43 20.91
CA LYS A 259 14.11 -5.32 21.93
C LYS A 259 15.63 -5.50 21.84
N GLY A 260 16.25 -4.98 20.77
CA GLY A 260 17.68 -5.15 20.52
C GLY A 260 18.08 -6.57 20.07
N GLU A 261 17.09 -7.34 19.58
CA GLU A 261 17.29 -8.70 19.07
C GLU A 261 17.96 -8.70 17.70
N ALA A 262 17.73 -7.64 16.91
CA ALA A 262 18.35 -7.44 15.60
C ALA A 262 18.47 -5.94 15.27
N LYS A 263 19.29 -5.59 14.28
CA LYS A 263 19.33 -4.25 13.68
C LYS A 263 18.52 -4.24 12.40
N ALA A 264 17.93 -3.11 12.05
CA ALA A 264 17.17 -2.98 10.80
C ALA A 264 18.05 -3.31 9.57
N SER A 265 19.32 -2.93 9.59
CA SER A 265 20.31 -3.26 8.54
C SER A 265 20.58 -4.76 8.33
N ASP A 266 20.29 -5.58 9.33
CA ASP A 266 20.60 -7.01 9.33
C ASP A 266 19.37 -7.86 8.94
N ILE A 267 18.21 -7.24 8.86
CA ILE A 267 16.95 -7.88 8.48
C ILE A 267 16.60 -7.52 7.03
N PRO A 268 16.62 -8.47 6.08
CA PRO A 268 16.07 -8.23 4.76
C PRO A 268 14.60 -7.83 4.85
N TYR A 269 14.16 -6.92 3.98
CA TYR A 269 12.73 -6.66 3.91
C TYR A 269 11.96 -7.89 3.42
N GLU A 270 10.74 -8.03 3.87
CA GLU A 270 9.84 -9.11 3.48
C GLU A 270 8.89 -8.64 2.38
N THR A 271 8.52 -9.54 1.47
CA THR A 271 7.49 -9.28 0.46
C THR A 271 6.33 -10.23 0.73
N VAL A 272 5.12 -9.70 0.81
CA VAL A 272 3.92 -10.54 0.89
C VAL A 272 3.72 -11.23 -0.46
N THR A 273 3.70 -12.56 -0.44
CA THR A 273 3.51 -13.41 -1.63
C THR A 273 2.17 -14.11 -1.64
N GLU A 274 1.47 -14.13 -0.50
CA GLU A 274 0.14 -14.69 -0.38
C GLU A 274 -0.90 -13.60 -0.69
N TYR A 275 -1.81 -13.89 -1.59
CA TYR A 275 -2.91 -13.03 -1.96
C TYR A 275 -4.21 -13.83 -2.01
N SER A 276 -5.30 -13.12 -1.79
CA SER A 276 -6.65 -13.67 -1.92
C SER A 276 -7.40 -12.99 -3.06
N THR A 277 -8.38 -13.68 -3.61
CA THR A 277 -9.33 -13.06 -4.53
C THR A 277 -10.49 -12.49 -3.71
N TYR A 278 -10.73 -11.19 -3.87
CA TYR A 278 -11.84 -10.47 -3.26
C TYR A 278 -12.85 -10.10 -4.34
N ILE A 279 -14.13 -10.16 -4.03
CA ILE A 279 -15.19 -9.84 -4.97
C ILE A 279 -16.30 -9.05 -4.29
N ASN A 280 -16.87 -8.10 -5.03
CA ASN A 280 -18.11 -7.43 -4.68
C ASN A 280 -19.19 -7.86 -5.70
N SER A 281 -20.01 -8.82 -5.31
CA SER A 281 -21.01 -9.42 -6.21
C SER A 281 -22.08 -8.41 -6.64
N ASP A 282 -22.39 -7.41 -5.80
CA ASP A 282 -23.34 -6.36 -6.14
C ASP A 282 -22.75 -5.43 -7.22
N ALA A 283 -21.46 -5.03 -7.07
CA ALA A 283 -20.75 -4.24 -8.08
C ALA A 283 -20.59 -5.00 -9.40
N ALA A 284 -20.23 -6.30 -9.35
CA ALA A 284 -20.14 -7.15 -10.53
C ALA A 284 -21.47 -7.22 -11.27
N SER A 285 -22.58 -7.48 -10.54
CA SER A 285 -23.92 -7.54 -11.10
C SER A 285 -24.35 -6.21 -11.72
N ALA A 286 -24.07 -5.09 -11.06
CA ALA A 286 -24.39 -3.75 -11.59
C ALA A 286 -23.66 -3.44 -12.91
N MET A 287 -22.46 -4.02 -13.11
CA MET A 287 -21.68 -3.92 -14.33
C MET A 287 -22.01 -5.02 -15.37
N GLY A 288 -23.00 -5.87 -15.12
CA GLY A 288 -23.36 -6.97 -16.00
C GLY A 288 -22.33 -8.09 -16.07
N ILE A 289 -21.43 -8.16 -15.07
CA ILE A 289 -20.38 -9.17 -15.01
C ILE A 289 -20.92 -10.42 -14.29
N THR A 290 -20.87 -11.56 -14.99
CA THR A 290 -21.17 -12.86 -14.39
C THR A 290 -19.89 -13.45 -13.81
N VAL A 291 -19.88 -13.73 -12.51
CA VAL A 291 -18.74 -14.33 -11.82
C VAL A 291 -18.70 -15.83 -12.12
N PRO A 292 -17.63 -16.35 -12.75
CA PRO A 292 -17.49 -17.78 -12.98
C PRO A 292 -17.47 -18.56 -11.65
N SER A 293 -18.01 -19.78 -11.67
CA SER A 293 -18.13 -20.62 -10.47
C SER A 293 -16.80 -20.96 -9.82
N ASP A 294 -15.74 -21.14 -10.62
CA ASP A 294 -14.38 -21.42 -10.12
C ASP A 294 -13.75 -20.19 -9.42
N VAL A 295 -14.11 -18.98 -9.84
CA VAL A 295 -13.74 -17.74 -9.16
C VAL A 295 -14.56 -17.57 -7.87
N ALA A 296 -15.88 -17.71 -7.95
CA ALA A 296 -16.79 -17.54 -6.81
C ALA A 296 -16.46 -18.52 -5.66
N ALA A 297 -16.06 -19.74 -5.99
CA ALA A 297 -15.73 -20.78 -5.00
C ALA A 297 -14.50 -20.47 -4.15
N LYS A 298 -13.61 -19.57 -4.63
CA LYS A 298 -12.35 -19.22 -3.95
C LYS A 298 -12.32 -17.77 -3.46
N ALA A 299 -13.23 -16.95 -3.96
CA ALA A 299 -13.26 -15.54 -3.65
C ALA A 299 -13.85 -15.27 -2.26
N ILE A 300 -13.33 -14.24 -1.62
CA ILE A 300 -13.86 -13.66 -0.38
C ILE A 300 -14.84 -12.55 -0.79
N GLU A 301 -16.10 -12.70 -0.38
CA GLU A 301 -17.12 -11.69 -0.64
C GLU A 301 -16.86 -10.45 0.21
N CYS A 302 -16.87 -9.27 -0.43
CA CYS A 302 -16.71 -7.96 0.19
C CYS A 302 -17.99 -7.13 0.00
N LYS A 303 -18.55 -6.65 1.08
CA LYS A 303 -19.73 -5.77 1.10
C LYS A 303 -19.43 -4.49 1.85
#